data_7953d843c3437395e3fe2f05ff0ea6d8
#
_entry.id   7953d843c3437395e3fe2f05ff0ea6d8
#
_cell.length_a   1.000
_cell.length_b   1.000
_cell.length_c   1.000
_cell.angle_alpha   90.00
_cell.angle_beta   90.00
_cell.angle_gamma   90.00
#
_symmetry.space_group_name_H-M   'P 1'
#
loop_
_entity.id
_entity.type
_entity.pdbx_description
1 polymer ?
#
loop_
_entity_poly.entity_id
_entity_poly.type
_entity_poly.pdbx_seq_one_letter_code
_entity_poly.pdbx_strand_id
1 'polypeptide(L)'
;MNKVQPIRDLEKLEELKEELKKKGTRDYMLFYTGLNSGMRVSDVVNLNVNDVKNTNGTMKSYITIVEKKTKKVKRFPLCNGLLVEMEKYTKNMNNGEYLFKSRKGTNKPITTVQAYRIIKKASEKIGLKDIGTHTMRKSFGYHHYQQFKDVALLQAILNHSSPSITMDYIGVNQDNIDISYRNFNI
;
A
#
# COMPACT_ATOMS: atom_id res chain seq x y z
N MET A 1 -4.46 -22.71 3.36
CA MET A 1 -4.49 -21.45 2.60
C MET A 1 -3.27 -20.64 3.02
N ASN A 2 -2.30 -20.40 2.12
CA ASN A 2 -1.11 -19.64 2.50
C ASN A 2 -1.51 -18.22 2.90
N LYS A 3 -1.08 -17.81 4.08
CA LYS A 3 -1.38 -16.48 4.63
C LYS A 3 -0.54 -15.45 3.86
N VAL A 4 -1.19 -14.49 3.20
CA VAL A 4 -0.52 -13.38 2.51
C VAL A 4 0.54 -12.74 3.42
N GLN A 5 1.76 -12.56 2.91
CA GLN A 5 2.89 -12.04 3.66
C GLN A 5 3.23 -10.58 3.31
N PRO A 6 3.86 -9.81 4.22
CA PRO A 6 4.53 -8.57 3.85
C PRO A 6 5.77 -8.88 3.00
N ILE A 7 6.15 -7.96 2.13
CA ILE A 7 7.48 -8.00 1.49
C ILE A 7 8.45 -7.35 2.49
N ARG A 8 9.31 -8.17 3.10
CA ARG A 8 10.24 -7.75 4.15
C ARG A 8 11.55 -7.20 3.59
N ASP A 9 11.99 -7.76 2.48
CA ASP A 9 13.22 -7.41 1.79
C ASP A 9 13.03 -6.11 1.00
N LEU A 10 13.85 -5.10 1.30
CA LEU A 10 13.84 -3.80 0.64
C LEU A 10 14.30 -3.89 -0.81
N GLU A 11 15.26 -4.76 -1.13
CA GLU A 11 15.72 -4.96 -2.51
C GLU A 11 14.58 -5.54 -3.36
N LYS A 12 13.82 -6.49 -2.81
CA LYS A 12 12.63 -7.04 -3.48
C LYS A 12 11.51 -6.00 -3.64
N LEU A 13 11.38 -5.04 -2.75
CA LEU A 13 10.46 -3.91 -2.94
C LEU A 13 10.91 -3.03 -4.10
N GLU A 14 12.21 -2.73 -4.23
CA GLU A 14 12.73 -1.95 -5.35
C GLU A 14 12.59 -2.72 -6.68
N GLU A 15 12.97 -4.00 -6.73
CA GLU A 15 12.76 -4.85 -7.92
C GLU A 15 11.30 -4.84 -8.37
N LEU A 16 10.34 -4.93 -7.42
CA LEU A 16 8.91 -4.90 -7.73
C LEU A 16 8.46 -3.55 -8.28
N LYS A 17 8.96 -2.45 -7.71
CA LYS A 17 8.69 -1.09 -8.22
C LYS A 17 9.18 -0.95 -9.66
N GLU A 18 10.40 -1.39 -9.96
CA GLU A 18 10.96 -1.32 -11.31
C GLU A 18 10.19 -2.22 -12.29
N GLU A 19 9.81 -3.44 -11.89
CA GLU A 19 9.01 -4.31 -12.75
C GLU A 19 7.62 -3.71 -13.04
N LEU A 20 7.02 -3.02 -12.08
CA LEU A 20 5.74 -2.31 -12.25
C LEU A 20 5.89 -1.08 -13.14
N LYS A 21 6.99 -0.31 -13.02
CA LYS A 21 7.29 0.83 -13.92
C LYS A 21 7.37 0.40 -15.39
N LYS A 22 7.97 -0.76 -15.68
CA LYS A 22 8.02 -1.34 -17.04
C LYS A 22 6.62 -1.58 -17.63
N LYS A 23 5.61 -1.80 -16.78
CA LYS A 23 4.22 -2.01 -17.20
C LYS A 23 3.44 -0.71 -17.39
N GLY A 24 3.87 0.35 -16.78
CA GLY A 24 3.31 1.70 -16.89
C GLY A 24 3.19 2.41 -15.55
N THR A 25 3.20 3.73 -15.61
CA THR A 25 3.20 4.61 -14.45
C THR A 25 2.00 4.37 -13.52
N ARG A 26 0.82 4.03 -14.07
CA ARG A 26 -0.38 3.72 -13.25
C ARG A 26 -0.15 2.54 -12.31
N ASP A 27 0.43 1.45 -12.81
CA ASP A 27 0.59 0.21 -12.06
C ASP A 27 1.67 0.38 -10.96
N TYR A 28 2.74 1.12 -11.28
CA TYR A 28 3.73 1.56 -10.30
C TYR A 28 3.10 2.44 -9.21
N MET A 29 2.36 3.49 -9.59
CA MET A 29 1.76 4.43 -8.65
C MET A 29 0.69 3.77 -7.77
N LEU A 30 -0.06 2.80 -8.29
CA LEU A 30 -0.97 1.98 -7.49
C LEU A 30 -0.25 1.29 -6.32
N PHE A 31 0.84 0.61 -6.64
CA PHE A 31 1.65 -0.10 -5.65
C PHE A 31 2.33 0.88 -4.68
N TYR A 32 2.94 1.92 -5.21
CA TYR A 32 3.68 2.91 -4.43
C TYR A 32 2.77 3.69 -3.47
N THR A 33 1.56 4.04 -3.90
CA THR A 33 0.54 4.66 -3.04
C THR A 33 0.12 3.72 -1.91
N GLY A 34 -0.21 2.47 -2.22
CA GLY A 34 -0.61 1.49 -1.21
C GLY A 34 0.50 1.19 -0.20
N LEU A 35 1.76 1.11 -0.67
CA LEU A 35 2.93 0.85 0.16
C LEU A 35 3.25 2.01 1.11
N ASN A 36 3.07 3.27 0.69
CA ASN A 36 3.44 4.44 1.49
C ASN A 36 2.29 5.05 2.29
N SER A 37 1.05 4.64 2.07
CA SER A 37 -0.11 5.12 2.82
C SER A 37 -0.67 4.10 3.82
N GLY A 38 -0.37 2.83 3.64
CA GLY A 38 -0.99 1.75 4.40
C GLY A 38 -2.50 1.62 4.20
N MET A 39 -3.07 2.25 3.18
CA MET A 39 -4.50 2.16 2.84
C MET A 39 -4.89 0.74 2.40
N ARG A 40 -6.16 0.38 2.57
CA ARG A 40 -6.69 -0.85 1.95
C ARG A 40 -6.75 -0.70 0.44
N VAL A 41 -6.45 -1.76 -0.30
CA VAL A 41 -6.50 -1.73 -1.77
C VAL A 41 -7.86 -1.25 -2.31
N SER A 42 -8.96 -1.57 -1.62
CA SER A 42 -10.31 -1.10 -1.97
C SER A 42 -10.45 0.43 -1.89
N ASP A 43 -9.69 1.06 -1.02
CA ASP A 43 -9.70 2.51 -0.86
C ASP A 43 -8.72 3.16 -1.85
N VAL A 44 -7.53 2.58 -2.01
CA VAL A 44 -6.52 3.05 -2.99
C VAL A 44 -7.09 3.11 -4.41
N VAL A 45 -7.71 2.03 -4.90
CA VAL A 45 -8.23 1.98 -6.29
C VAL A 45 -9.32 3.03 -6.57
N ASN A 46 -9.99 3.52 -5.55
CA ASN A 46 -11.07 4.51 -5.69
C ASN A 46 -10.60 5.97 -5.51
N LEU A 47 -9.31 6.20 -5.31
CA LEU A 47 -8.79 7.57 -5.26
C LEU A 47 -8.94 8.27 -6.60
N ASN A 48 -9.29 9.54 -6.54
CA ASN A 48 -9.37 10.44 -7.69
C ASN A 48 -8.45 11.65 -7.50
N VAL A 49 -8.30 12.47 -8.54
CA VAL A 49 -7.41 13.63 -8.51
C VAL A 49 -7.76 14.60 -7.38
N ASN A 50 -9.06 14.78 -7.09
CA ASN A 50 -9.49 15.71 -6.04
C ASN A 50 -9.13 15.22 -4.62
N ASP A 51 -8.80 13.93 -4.45
CA ASP A 51 -8.35 13.41 -3.15
C ASP A 51 -6.91 13.82 -2.85
N VAL A 52 -6.09 14.11 -3.88
CA VAL A 52 -4.66 14.41 -3.77
C VAL A 52 -4.30 15.83 -4.19
N LYS A 53 -5.15 16.53 -4.95
CA LYS A 53 -4.96 17.92 -5.39
C LYS A 53 -6.05 18.84 -4.88
N ASN A 54 -5.70 20.08 -4.64
CA ASN A 54 -6.61 21.19 -4.41
C ASN A 54 -7.16 21.72 -5.75
N THR A 55 -8.22 22.50 -5.72
CA THR A 55 -8.81 23.11 -6.92
C THR A 55 -7.88 24.07 -7.66
N ASN A 56 -6.91 24.65 -6.95
CA ASN A 56 -5.85 25.50 -7.53
C ASN A 56 -4.65 24.70 -8.12
N GLY A 57 -4.75 23.36 -8.14
CA GLY A 57 -3.73 22.47 -8.70
C GLY A 57 -2.58 22.10 -7.76
N THR A 58 -2.50 22.69 -6.56
CA THR A 58 -1.46 22.33 -5.58
C THR A 58 -1.73 20.96 -4.97
N MET A 59 -0.66 20.24 -4.60
CA MET A 59 -0.80 18.95 -3.93
C MET A 59 -1.32 19.13 -2.51
N LYS A 60 -2.20 18.22 -2.08
CA LYS A 60 -2.60 18.11 -0.67
C LYS A 60 -1.51 17.38 0.12
N SER A 61 -1.29 17.79 1.37
CA SER A 61 -0.34 17.12 2.27
C SER A 61 -0.89 15.81 2.85
N TYR A 62 -2.18 15.54 2.67
CA TYR A 62 -2.86 14.32 3.14
C TYR A 62 -4.08 13.98 2.28
N ILE A 63 -4.41 12.70 2.26
CA ILE A 63 -5.66 12.18 1.69
C ILE A 63 -6.67 12.01 2.81
N THR A 64 -7.90 12.47 2.61
CA THR A 64 -9.03 12.18 3.51
C THR A 64 -10.07 11.37 2.77
N ILE A 65 -10.43 10.21 3.30
CA ILE A 65 -11.47 9.34 2.74
C ILE A 65 -12.42 8.83 3.81
N VAL A 66 -13.59 8.39 3.37
CA VAL A 66 -14.46 7.51 4.16
C VAL A 66 -14.10 6.07 3.80
N GLU A 67 -13.47 5.34 4.72
CA GLU A 67 -13.08 3.94 4.48
C GLU A 67 -14.29 3.08 4.11
N LYS A 68 -14.22 2.32 3.02
CA LYS A 68 -15.33 1.47 2.55
C LYS A 68 -15.78 0.44 3.58
N LYS A 69 -14.83 -0.17 4.30
CA LYS A 69 -15.10 -1.25 5.26
C LYS A 69 -15.65 -0.74 6.58
N THR A 70 -15.08 0.33 7.14
CA THR A 70 -15.39 0.79 8.51
C THR A 70 -16.35 1.97 8.55
N LYS A 71 -16.59 2.63 7.40
CA LYS A 71 -17.39 3.86 7.27
C LYS A 71 -16.87 5.05 8.09
N LYS A 72 -15.64 4.95 8.61
CA LYS A 72 -14.99 6.02 9.36
C LYS A 72 -14.24 6.96 8.42
N VAL A 73 -14.30 8.26 8.72
CA VAL A 73 -13.43 9.26 8.09
C VAL A 73 -12.00 8.99 8.55
N LYS A 74 -11.07 8.92 7.62
CA LYS A 74 -9.66 8.71 7.91
C LYS A 74 -8.77 9.61 7.10
N ARG A 75 -7.73 10.13 7.76
CA ARG A 75 -6.72 10.98 7.17
C ARG A 75 -5.42 10.20 7.02
N PHE A 76 -4.81 10.27 5.84
CA PHE A 76 -3.54 9.64 5.49
C PHE A 76 -2.54 10.70 5.06
N PRO A 77 -1.59 11.09 5.92
CA PRO A 77 -0.51 11.99 5.52
C PRO A 77 0.31 11.40 4.37
N LEU A 78 0.74 12.24 3.46
CA LEU A 78 1.57 11.84 2.32
C LEU A 78 3.03 12.16 2.65
N CYS A 79 3.91 11.16 2.59
CA CYS A 79 5.35 11.37 2.72
C CYS A 79 5.89 12.11 1.48
N ASN A 80 7.01 12.81 1.65
CA ASN A 80 7.60 13.64 0.59
C ASN A 80 7.83 12.86 -0.71
N GLY A 81 8.32 11.63 -0.63
CA GLY A 81 8.53 10.78 -1.81
C GLY A 81 7.23 10.49 -2.57
N LEU A 82 6.15 10.21 -1.84
CA LEU A 82 4.84 9.97 -2.46
C LEU A 82 4.25 11.25 -3.05
N LEU A 83 4.44 12.40 -2.41
CA LEU A 83 4.00 13.70 -2.94
C LEU A 83 4.65 14.01 -4.29
N VAL A 84 5.97 13.88 -4.39
CA VAL A 84 6.73 14.15 -5.63
C VAL A 84 6.27 13.23 -6.77
N GLU A 85 6.15 11.94 -6.52
CA GLU A 85 5.70 10.99 -7.55
C GLU A 85 4.23 11.20 -7.93
N MET A 86 3.36 11.53 -6.96
CA MET A 86 1.95 11.80 -7.20
C MET A 86 1.74 13.09 -8.01
N GLU A 87 2.53 14.13 -7.75
CA GLU A 87 2.50 15.36 -8.52
C GLU A 87 2.84 15.12 -10.00
N LYS A 88 3.96 14.41 -10.25
CA LYS A 88 4.34 14.00 -11.62
C LYS A 88 3.25 13.18 -12.30
N TYR A 89 2.71 12.20 -11.58
CA TYR A 89 1.70 11.29 -12.11
C TYR A 89 0.41 12.02 -12.50
N THR A 90 -0.01 12.98 -11.69
CA THR A 90 -1.28 13.69 -11.89
C THR A 90 -1.15 14.96 -12.71
N LYS A 91 0.04 15.28 -13.25
CA LYS A 91 0.31 16.53 -13.98
C LYS A 91 -0.69 16.81 -15.11
N ASN A 92 -1.02 15.79 -15.89
CA ASN A 92 -1.91 15.87 -17.05
C ASN A 92 -3.29 15.24 -16.79
N MET A 93 -3.69 15.06 -15.54
CA MET A 93 -4.98 14.50 -15.17
C MET A 93 -5.96 15.63 -14.79
N ASN A 94 -7.22 15.46 -15.18
CA ASN A 94 -8.26 16.43 -14.86
C ASN A 94 -8.89 16.15 -13.49
N ASN A 95 -9.48 17.18 -12.90
CA ASN A 95 -10.25 17.05 -11.66
C ASN A 95 -11.36 16.00 -11.80
N GLY A 96 -11.55 15.19 -10.75
CA GLY A 96 -12.55 14.12 -10.73
C GLY A 96 -12.16 12.86 -11.50
N GLU A 97 -11.03 12.82 -12.22
CA GLU A 97 -10.52 11.59 -12.81
C GLU A 97 -10.01 10.63 -11.72
N TYR A 98 -10.34 9.34 -11.85
CA TYR A 98 -9.74 8.32 -10.97
C TYR A 98 -8.24 8.20 -11.24
N LEU A 99 -7.43 8.12 -10.16
CA LEU A 99 -5.99 7.96 -10.28
C LEU A 99 -5.62 6.66 -11.00
N PHE A 100 -6.34 5.59 -10.72
CA PHE A 100 -6.06 4.26 -11.25
C PHE A 100 -7.18 3.83 -12.21
N LYS A 101 -7.27 4.54 -13.35
CA LYS A 101 -8.32 4.30 -14.34
C LYS A 101 -8.22 2.92 -14.98
N SER A 102 -9.36 2.29 -15.19
CA SER A 102 -9.51 1.12 -16.04
C SER A 102 -9.35 1.52 -17.52
N ARG A 103 -8.84 0.60 -18.32
CA ARG A 103 -8.87 0.75 -19.80
C ARG A 103 -10.27 0.57 -20.38
N LYS A 104 -11.22 0.05 -19.60
CA LYS A 104 -12.61 -0.19 -20.04
C LYS A 104 -13.53 0.86 -19.42
N GLY A 105 -14.33 1.49 -20.27
CA GLY A 105 -15.31 2.52 -19.88
C GLY A 105 -14.67 3.89 -19.65
N THR A 106 -15.56 4.89 -19.51
CA THR A 106 -15.16 6.29 -19.28
C THR A 106 -15.00 6.55 -17.79
N ASN A 107 -13.82 7.00 -17.39
CA ASN A 107 -13.48 7.38 -16.00
C ASN A 107 -13.99 6.38 -14.94
N LYS A 108 -13.63 5.09 -15.07
CA LYS A 108 -13.89 4.06 -14.07
C LYS A 108 -12.58 3.61 -13.43
N PRO A 109 -12.54 3.35 -12.11
CA PRO A 109 -11.34 2.80 -11.48
C PRO A 109 -11.13 1.34 -11.87
N ILE A 110 -9.90 0.85 -11.74
CA ILE A 110 -9.65 -0.59 -11.77
C ILE A 110 -10.31 -1.27 -10.57
N THR A 111 -10.66 -2.53 -10.73
CA THR A 111 -11.19 -3.33 -9.61
C THR A 111 -10.06 -3.80 -8.68
N THR A 112 -10.40 -4.16 -7.45
CA THR A 112 -9.45 -4.79 -6.50
C THR A 112 -8.86 -6.08 -7.06
N VAL A 113 -9.63 -6.84 -7.86
CA VAL A 113 -9.18 -8.05 -8.56
C VAL A 113 -8.14 -7.71 -9.62
N GLN A 114 -8.34 -6.63 -10.38
CA GLN A 114 -7.34 -6.16 -11.35
C GLN A 114 -6.07 -5.68 -10.66
N ALA A 115 -6.19 -4.90 -9.57
CA ALA A 115 -5.05 -4.47 -8.77
C ALA A 115 -4.24 -5.68 -8.24
N TYR A 116 -4.93 -6.70 -7.71
CA TYR A 116 -4.30 -7.94 -7.30
C TYR A 116 -3.53 -8.62 -8.45
N ARG A 117 -4.18 -8.79 -9.61
CA ARG A 117 -3.56 -9.44 -10.78
C ARG A 117 -2.32 -8.69 -11.27
N ILE A 118 -2.36 -7.36 -11.26
CA ILE A 118 -1.21 -6.50 -11.63
C ILE A 118 -0.02 -6.78 -10.72
N ILE A 119 -0.24 -6.68 -9.40
CA ILE A 119 0.82 -6.85 -8.39
C ILE A 119 1.32 -8.29 -8.41
N LYS A 120 0.42 -9.28 -8.42
CA LYS A 120 0.78 -10.69 -8.45
C LYS A 120 1.66 -11.03 -9.66
N LYS A 121 1.25 -10.63 -10.87
CA LYS A 121 2.02 -10.90 -12.09
C LYS A 121 3.42 -10.27 -12.09
N ALA A 122 3.57 -9.07 -11.53
CA ALA A 122 4.87 -8.43 -11.37
C ALA A 122 5.73 -9.16 -10.32
N SER A 123 5.13 -9.56 -9.20
CA SER A 123 5.79 -10.29 -8.12
C SER A 123 6.29 -11.67 -8.56
N GLU A 124 5.50 -12.40 -9.33
CA GLU A 124 5.90 -13.72 -9.87
C GLU A 124 7.16 -13.65 -10.73
N LYS A 125 7.35 -12.56 -11.48
CA LYS A 125 8.54 -12.37 -12.33
C LYS A 125 9.84 -12.19 -11.57
N ILE A 126 9.76 -11.71 -10.33
CA ILE A 126 10.91 -11.50 -9.44
C ILE A 126 11.00 -12.58 -8.36
N GLY A 127 10.22 -13.66 -8.53
CA GLY A 127 10.24 -14.83 -7.64
C GLY A 127 9.56 -14.63 -6.28
N LEU A 128 8.79 -13.56 -6.07
CA LEU A 128 8.02 -13.34 -4.84
C LEU A 128 6.80 -14.26 -4.78
N LYS A 129 6.65 -14.94 -3.64
CA LYS A 129 5.52 -15.82 -3.31
C LYS A 129 4.59 -15.17 -2.27
N ASP A 130 3.42 -15.76 -2.05
CA ASP A 130 2.44 -15.37 -1.00
C ASP A 130 1.96 -13.91 -1.08
N ILE A 131 1.93 -13.36 -2.30
CA ILE A 131 1.47 -12.00 -2.59
C ILE A 131 -0.06 -11.97 -2.76
N GLY A 132 -0.70 -10.99 -2.14
CA GLY A 132 -2.15 -10.82 -2.16
C GLY A 132 -2.60 -9.37 -2.08
N THR A 133 -3.92 -9.18 -1.96
CA THR A 133 -4.55 -7.85 -1.88
C THR A 133 -4.11 -7.03 -0.66
N HIS A 134 -3.62 -7.68 0.38
CA HIS A 134 -3.15 -7.05 1.60
C HIS A 134 -1.63 -6.83 1.66
N THR A 135 -0.86 -7.32 0.67
CA THR A 135 0.61 -7.25 0.70
C THR A 135 1.13 -5.82 0.87
N MET A 136 0.61 -4.85 0.09
CA MET A 136 1.04 -3.45 0.22
C MET A 136 0.88 -2.93 1.64
N ARG A 137 -0.31 -3.12 2.21
CA ARG A 137 -0.64 -2.65 3.57
C ARG A 137 0.13 -3.42 4.65
N LYS A 138 0.38 -4.71 4.45
CA LYS A 138 1.22 -5.50 5.36
C LYS A 138 2.67 -5.07 5.30
N SER A 139 3.20 -4.80 4.10
CA SER A 139 4.57 -4.30 3.92
C SER A 139 4.74 -2.91 4.53
N PHE A 140 3.78 -2.00 4.31
CA PHE A 140 3.75 -0.71 5.03
C PHE A 140 3.85 -0.92 6.53
N GLY A 141 2.96 -1.73 7.11
CA GLY A 141 2.92 -1.98 8.55
C GLY A 141 4.21 -2.61 9.08
N TYR A 142 4.78 -3.58 8.35
CA TYR A 142 6.03 -4.23 8.71
C TYR A 142 7.19 -3.23 8.77
N HIS A 143 7.42 -2.46 7.70
CA HIS A 143 8.53 -1.49 7.65
C HIS A 143 8.31 -0.32 8.60
N HIS A 144 7.08 0.14 8.79
CA HIS A 144 6.74 1.15 9.79
C HIS A 144 7.11 0.66 11.20
N TYR A 145 6.73 -0.58 11.54
CA TYR A 145 7.10 -1.15 12.84
C TYR A 145 8.60 -1.36 12.98
N GLN A 146 9.29 -1.79 11.93
CA GLN A 146 10.75 -1.93 11.98
C GLN A 146 11.45 -0.61 12.27
N GLN A 147 10.94 0.48 11.72
CA GLN A 147 11.53 1.82 11.88
C GLN A 147 11.20 2.45 13.23
N PHE A 148 9.95 2.38 13.68
CA PHE A 148 9.47 3.12 14.84
C PHE A 148 9.33 2.28 16.13
N LYS A 149 9.22 0.96 16.00
CA LYS A 149 9.01 -0.02 17.09
C LYS A 149 7.80 0.28 18.00
N ASP A 150 6.89 1.12 17.55
CA ASP A 150 5.67 1.51 18.25
C ASP A 150 4.45 0.77 17.68
N VAL A 151 4.06 -0.30 18.38
CA VAL A 151 2.90 -1.11 17.99
C VAL A 151 1.57 -0.39 18.28
N ALA A 152 1.52 0.47 19.30
CA ALA A 152 0.30 1.20 19.65
C ALA A 152 -0.03 2.24 18.55
N LEU A 153 0.98 2.99 18.11
CA LEU A 153 0.85 3.89 16.97
C LEU A 153 0.44 3.15 15.70
N LEU A 154 1.08 2.03 15.38
CA LEU A 154 0.74 1.24 14.20
C LEU A 154 -0.66 0.65 14.27
N GLN A 155 -1.10 0.20 15.46
CA GLN A 155 -2.47 -0.26 15.71
C GLN A 155 -3.49 0.83 15.35
N ALA A 156 -3.25 2.07 15.81
CA ALA A 156 -4.09 3.22 15.50
C ALA A 156 -4.11 3.52 13.98
N ILE A 157 -2.93 3.52 13.34
CA ILE A 157 -2.79 3.70 11.89
C ILE A 157 -3.56 2.63 11.11
N LEU A 158 -3.46 1.37 11.51
CA LEU A 158 -4.13 0.27 10.83
C LEU A 158 -5.59 0.08 11.28
N ASN A 159 -6.03 0.80 12.32
CA ASN A 159 -7.37 0.66 12.93
C ASN A 159 -7.66 -0.80 13.30
N HIS A 160 -6.74 -1.42 14.02
CA HIS A 160 -6.90 -2.75 14.59
C HIS A 160 -7.42 -2.66 16.03
N SER A 161 -8.09 -3.70 16.50
CA SER A 161 -8.71 -3.73 17.83
C SER A 161 -7.71 -4.03 18.95
N SER A 162 -6.53 -4.57 18.63
CA SER A 162 -5.48 -4.84 19.62
C SER A 162 -4.08 -4.81 19.02
N PRO A 163 -3.04 -4.59 19.87
CA PRO A 163 -1.64 -4.71 19.47
C PRO A 163 -1.30 -6.11 18.94
N SER A 164 -1.81 -7.17 19.56
CA SER A 164 -1.59 -8.56 19.15
C SER A 164 -2.05 -8.80 17.71
N ILE A 165 -3.26 -8.34 17.36
CA ILE A 165 -3.78 -8.42 15.99
C ILE A 165 -2.86 -7.67 15.01
N THR A 166 -2.29 -6.54 15.43
CA THR A 166 -1.36 -5.77 14.60
C THR A 166 -0.08 -6.53 14.34
N MET A 167 0.53 -7.10 15.37
CA MET A 167 1.76 -7.88 15.29
C MET A 167 1.57 -9.14 14.41
N ASP A 168 0.47 -9.86 14.60
CA ASP A 168 0.11 -11.01 13.76
C ASP A 168 -0.14 -10.60 12.30
N TYR A 169 -0.80 -9.46 12.11
CA TYR A 169 -1.10 -8.95 10.76
C TYR A 169 0.15 -8.66 9.96
N ILE A 170 1.17 -8.05 10.57
CA ILE A 170 2.43 -7.71 9.92
C ILE A 170 3.45 -8.87 9.93
N GLY A 171 3.17 -9.97 10.63
CA GLY A 171 4.00 -11.18 10.67
C GLY A 171 5.22 -11.09 11.60
N VAL A 172 5.31 -10.08 12.45
CA VAL A 172 6.48 -9.90 13.36
C VAL A 172 6.47 -10.92 14.51
N ASN A 173 5.31 -11.37 14.98
CA ASN A 173 5.23 -12.41 16.02
C ASN A 173 5.95 -13.69 15.54
N GLN A 174 5.72 -14.10 14.30
CA GLN A 174 6.38 -15.29 13.76
C GLN A 174 7.89 -15.05 13.60
N ASP A 175 8.30 -13.87 13.11
CA ASP A 175 9.72 -13.53 12.96
C ASP A 175 10.43 -13.58 14.33
N ASN A 176 9.81 -13.07 15.39
CA ASN A 176 10.36 -13.12 16.76
C ASN A 176 10.46 -14.55 17.29
N ILE A 177 9.46 -15.39 17.03
CA ILE A 177 9.48 -16.81 17.37
C ILE A 177 10.64 -17.49 16.64
N ASP A 178 10.77 -17.30 15.34
CA ASP A 178 11.82 -17.90 14.53
C ASP A 178 13.23 -17.49 14.99
N ILE A 179 13.40 -16.19 15.33
CA ILE A 179 14.67 -15.67 15.90
C ILE A 179 14.96 -16.31 17.25
N SER A 180 13.94 -16.42 18.12
CA SER A 180 14.07 -17.05 19.42
C SER A 180 14.58 -18.50 19.30
N TYR A 181 13.95 -19.29 18.42
CA TYR A 181 14.38 -20.67 18.17
C TYR A 181 15.80 -20.77 17.63
N ARG A 182 16.19 -19.91 16.68
CA ARG A 182 17.54 -19.93 16.09
C ARG A 182 18.64 -19.54 17.08
N ASN A 183 18.32 -18.69 18.06
CA ASN A 183 19.27 -18.21 19.06
C ASN A 183 19.25 -19.04 20.35
N PHE A 184 18.32 -19.99 20.46
CA PHE A 184 18.24 -20.88 21.61
C PHE A 184 19.14 -22.08 21.40
N ASN A 185 20.17 -22.22 22.24
CA ASN A 185 21.08 -23.37 22.29
C ASN A 185 21.31 -23.74 23.78
N ILE A 186 21.14 -25.02 24.12
CA ILE A 186 21.41 -25.58 25.45
C ILE A 186 22.77 -26.27 25.40
#